data_933de83e8ce5d54769535da4363f89f3
#
_entry.id   933de83e8ce5d54769535da4363f89f3
#
_cell.length_a   1.000
_cell.length_b   1.000
_cell.length_c   1.000
_cell.angle_alpha   90.00
_cell.angle_beta   90.00
_cell.angle_gamma   90.00
#
_symmetry.space_group_name_H-M   'P 1'
#
loop_
_entity.id
_entity.type
_entity.pdbx_description
1 polymer ?
#
loop_
_entity_poly.entity_id
_entity_poly.type
_entity_poly.pdbx_seq_one_letter_code
_entity_poly.pdbx_strand_id
1 'polypeptide(L)'
;MVSLGGALGGTFVALAAPRLFNSYIELPAGMVLCAALVSCGAANIGGSRPFRRLFHVATALAILAFAGYLIQNHVRESREYTLSARNFYGVLRVRDDAPGKHSPAQRVLIHGTINHGTQLLRPGGDRIPTSYFGSGSGINRALRALGERGPLRIGVLGLGAGVTATLARAGDTLHYYEINPLVVAIAQSEFGFWNACPAEKRLFLGDGRLVLESMPAEHLDLLAMDAFSSDAVPVHLLAAEAYRTYLRHLNPNGVLAINITNRYLDLAPVVADAAAANGFSGIVIDDAGEDENYYSPSTWILISRAPALFEHANFQDHFAVSKLQRKPGFRGWTDDYSNIVQILQ
;
A
#
# COMPACT_ATOMS: atom_id res chain seq x y z
N MET A 1 -25.80 28.20 -3.96
CA MET A 1 -24.86 28.44 -2.83
C MET A 1 -24.24 27.12 -2.35
N VAL A 2 -25.03 26.10 -2.00
CA VAL A 2 -24.48 24.81 -1.50
C VAL A 2 -23.53 24.15 -2.52
N SER A 3 -23.93 24.07 -3.79
CA SER A 3 -23.10 23.49 -4.86
C SER A 3 -21.76 24.21 -5.07
N LEU A 4 -21.77 25.54 -4.98
CA LEU A 4 -20.55 26.35 -5.10
C LEU A 4 -19.62 26.13 -3.89
N GLY A 5 -20.20 26.06 -2.68
CA GLY A 5 -19.43 25.77 -1.46
C GLY A 5 -18.80 24.39 -1.51
N GLY A 6 -19.53 23.37 -2.00
CA GLY A 6 -19.01 22.03 -2.21
C GLY A 6 -17.86 21.98 -3.23
N ALA A 7 -18.01 22.67 -4.37
CA ALA A 7 -16.97 22.76 -5.39
C ALA A 7 -15.70 23.45 -4.86
N LEU A 8 -15.82 24.58 -4.19
CA LEU A 8 -14.69 25.30 -3.60
C LEU A 8 -14.01 24.51 -2.50
N GLY A 9 -14.79 23.86 -1.60
CA GLY A 9 -14.25 23.00 -0.56
C GLY A 9 -13.51 21.80 -1.13
N GLY A 10 -14.10 21.12 -2.11
CA GLY A 10 -13.45 20.00 -2.80
C GLY A 10 -12.15 20.42 -3.49
N THR A 11 -12.15 21.55 -4.20
CA THR A 11 -10.94 22.11 -4.85
C THR A 11 -9.87 22.45 -3.81
N PHE A 12 -10.26 23.07 -2.68
CA PHE A 12 -9.32 23.36 -1.60
C PHE A 12 -8.67 22.09 -1.04
N VAL A 13 -9.47 21.08 -0.68
CA VAL A 13 -8.97 19.82 -0.10
C VAL A 13 -8.10 19.03 -1.10
N ALA A 14 -8.48 19.01 -2.38
CA ALA A 14 -7.76 18.24 -3.40
C ALA A 14 -6.46 18.92 -3.87
N LEU A 15 -6.44 20.25 -3.99
CA LEU A 15 -5.33 20.95 -4.65
C LEU A 15 -4.51 21.83 -3.70
N ALA A 16 -5.17 22.56 -2.78
CA ALA A 16 -4.50 23.50 -1.89
C ALA A 16 -4.00 22.83 -0.62
N ALA A 17 -4.83 22.07 0.07
CA ALA A 17 -4.48 21.47 1.36
C ALA A 17 -3.22 20.55 1.28
N PRO A 18 -3.01 19.70 0.24
CA PRO A 18 -1.79 18.90 0.12
C PRO A 18 -0.50 19.71 -0.07
N ARG A 19 -0.61 20.97 -0.46
CA ARG A 19 0.54 21.89 -0.60
C ARG A 19 0.79 22.74 0.64
N LEU A 20 -0.24 22.95 1.43
CA LEU A 20 -0.19 23.82 2.62
C LEU A 20 0.08 23.05 3.92
N PHE A 21 -0.36 21.80 3.98
CA PHE A 21 -0.34 21.00 5.21
C PHE A 21 0.34 19.66 4.99
N ASN A 22 1.14 19.22 5.97
CA ASN A 22 1.80 17.91 5.99
C ASN A 22 0.91 16.80 6.58
N SER A 23 -0.31 17.13 6.99
CA SER A 23 -1.31 16.22 7.56
C SER A 23 -2.73 16.70 7.21
N TYR A 24 -3.76 15.95 7.62
CA TYR A 24 -5.17 16.29 7.31
C TYR A 24 -5.75 17.34 8.29
N ILE A 25 -5.08 18.49 8.47
CA ILE A 25 -5.51 19.58 9.38
C ILE A 25 -6.85 20.18 8.95
N GLU A 26 -7.15 20.20 7.65
CA GLU A 26 -8.40 20.73 7.12
C GLU A 26 -9.64 20.01 7.65
N LEU A 27 -9.55 18.74 8.02
CA LEU A 27 -10.67 17.99 8.58
C LEU A 27 -11.06 18.52 9.98
N PRO A 28 -10.17 18.52 10.99
CA PRO A 28 -10.49 19.09 12.31
C PRO A 28 -10.81 20.58 12.24
N ALA A 29 -10.15 21.36 11.39
CA ALA A 29 -10.47 22.77 11.20
C ALA A 29 -11.88 22.97 10.64
N GLY A 30 -12.27 22.16 9.65
CA GLY A 30 -13.62 22.15 9.08
C GLY A 30 -14.69 21.78 10.12
N MET A 31 -14.42 20.80 10.99
CA MET A 31 -15.35 20.42 12.07
C MET A 31 -15.58 21.57 13.05
N VAL A 32 -14.53 22.28 13.47
CA VAL A 32 -14.65 23.46 14.36
C VAL A 32 -15.41 24.59 13.67
N LEU A 33 -15.11 24.84 12.38
CA LEU A 33 -15.81 25.86 11.58
C LEU A 33 -17.29 25.54 11.44
N CYS A 34 -17.65 24.29 11.13
CA CYS A 34 -19.04 23.86 11.06
C CYS A 34 -19.76 24.02 12.39
N ALA A 35 -19.15 23.65 13.52
CA ALA A 35 -19.71 23.83 14.84
C ALA A 35 -19.97 25.35 15.15
N ALA A 36 -19.02 26.23 14.78
CA ALA A 36 -19.16 27.66 14.93
C ALA A 36 -20.31 28.21 14.06
N LEU A 37 -20.41 27.81 12.81
CA LEU A 37 -21.48 28.25 11.90
C LEU A 37 -22.86 27.80 12.37
N VAL A 38 -23.00 26.55 12.81
CA VAL A 38 -24.25 26.05 13.40
C VAL A 38 -24.63 26.85 14.65
N SER A 39 -23.67 27.16 15.50
CA SER A 39 -23.88 27.98 16.71
C SER A 39 -24.36 29.41 16.36
N CYS A 40 -23.78 30.01 15.32
CA CYS A 40 -24.22 31.34 14.82
C CYS A 40 -25.63 31.27 14.22
N GLY A 41 -25.97 30.23 13.48
CA GLY A 41 -27.33 30.02 12.93
C GLY A 41 -28.38 29.78 13.99
N ALA A 42 -28.00 29.15 15.10
CA ALA A 42 -28.86 28.95 16.27
C ALA A 42 -29.10 30.23 17.12
N ALA A 43 -28.47 31.33 16.75
CA ALA A 43 -28.63 32.62 17.47
C ALA A 43 -30.07 33.14 17.56
N ASN A 44 -30.96 32.66 16.68
CA ASN A 44 -32.38 33.01 16.63
C ASN A 44 -33.30 32.04 17.42
N ILE A 45 -32.73 31.15 18.24
CA ILE A 45 -33.52 30.27 19.11
C ILE A 45 -34.32 31.12 20.09
N GLY A 46 -35.65 30.94 20.13
CA GLY A 46 -36.55 31.66 21.03
C GLY A 46 -36.18 31.42 22.50
N GLY A 47 -36.39 32.47 23.32
CA GLY A 47 -36.12 32.42 24.77
C GLY A 47 -35.83 33.77 25.37
N SER A 48 -35.79 33.84 26.71
CA SER A 48 -35.42 35.05 27.42
C SER A 48 -33.97 35.50 27.13
N ARG A 49 -33.70 36.80 27.20
CA ARG A 49 -32.33 37.34 26.98
C ARG A 49 -31.23 36.62 27.81
N PRO A 50 -31.42 36.33 29.11
CA PRO A 50 -30.39 35.64 29.88
C PRO A 50 -30.17 34.20 29.41
N PHE A 51 -31.24 33.46 29.00
CA PHE A 51 -31.11 32.10 28.47
C PHE A 51 -30.28 32.08 27.17
N ARG A 52 -30.57 33.00 26.25
CA ARG A 52 -29.79 33.12 25.01
C ARG A 52 -28.30 33.40 25.26
N ARG A 53 -28.00 34.33 26.21
CA ARG A 53 -26.60 34.62 26.58
C ARG A 53 -25.91 33.36 27.15
N LEU A 54 -26.57 32.67 28.07
CA LEU A 54 -26.02 31.43 28.65
C LEU A 54 -25.78 30.37 27.58
N PHE A 55 -26.73 30.19 26.67
CA PHE A 55 -26.58 29.24 25.55
C PHE A 55 -25.38 29.59 24.66
N HIS A 56 -25.21 30.85 24.23
CA HIS A 56 -24.07 31.25 23.42
C HIS A 56 -22.73 31.14 24.14
N VAL A 57 -22.67 31.45 25.42
CA VAL A 57 -21.45 31.27 26.21
C VAL A 57 -21.13 29.78 26.35
N ALA A 58 -22.11 28.94 26.65
CA ALA A 58 -21.90 27.51 26.78
C ALA A 58 -21.45 26.86 25.46
N THR A 59 -22.08 27.23 24.34
CA THR A 59 -21.68 26.73 23.02
C THR A 59 -20.31 27.23 22.59
N ALA A 60 -19.95 28.47 22.85
CA ALA A 60 -18.62 29.00 22.59
C ALA A 60 -17.55 28.28 23.40
N LEU A 61 -17.79 28.04 24.70
CA LEU A 61 -16.89 27.27 25.55
C LEU A 61 -16.74 25.81 25.05
N ALA A 62 -17.84 25.17 24.63
CA ALA A 62 -17.82 23.82 24.07
C ALA A 62 -17.00 23.75 22.77
N ILE A 63 -17.15 24.73 21.87
CA ILE A 63 -16.36 24.82 20.62
C ILE A 63 -14.87 25.05 20.93
N LEU A 64 -14.56 25.92 21.88
CA LEU A 64 -13.17 26.18 22.29
C LEU A 64 -12.53 24.91 22.93
N ALA A 65 -13.28 24.23 23.80
CA ALA A 65 -12.82 22.97 24.38
C ALA A 65 -12.60 21.89 23.31
N PHE A 66 -13.52 21.78 22.34
CA PHE A 66 -13.40 20.86 21.21
C PHE A 66 -12.20 21.21 20.31
N ALA A 67 -12.00 22.49 19.99
CA ALA A 67 -10.83 22.94 19.24
C ALA A 67 -9.53 22.65 19.99
N GLY A 68 -9.50 22.92 21.30
CA GLY A 68 -8.36 22.59 22.17
C GLY A 68 -8.04 21.09 22.18
N TYR A 69 -9.06 20.26 22.28
CA TYR A 69 -8.91 18.80 22.19
C TYR A 69 -8.32 18.35 20.84
N LEU A 70 -8.84 18.89 19.72
CA LEU A 70 -8.34 18.55 18.38
C LEU A 70 -6.89 19.00 18.18
N ILE A 71 -6.53 20.19 18.66
CA ILE A 71 -5.16 20.71 18.61
C ILE A 71 -4.23 19.80 19.46
N GLN A 72 -4.64 19.48 20.68
CA GLN A 72 -3.86 18.61 21.56
C GLN A 72 -3.63 17.24 20.94
N ASN A 73 -4.67 16.66 20.35
CA ASN A 73 -4.59 15.35 19.67
C ASN A 73 -3.63 15.42 18.46
N HIS A 74 -3.77 16.46 17.65
CA HIS A 74 -2.88 16.67 16.51
C HIS A 74 -1.41 16.84 16.92
N VAL A 75 -1.14 17.63 17.96
CA VAL A 75 0.23 17.81 18.49
C VAL A 75 0.77 16.50 19.06
N ARG A 76 -0.06 15.72 19.76
CA ARG A 76 0.32 14.41 20.28
C ARG A 76 0.69 13.44 19.15
N GLU A 77 -0.19 13.28 18.16
CA GLU A 77 0.09 12.44 16.98
C GLU A 77 1.36 12.88 16.25
N SER A 78 1.53 14.19 16.04
CA SER A 78 2.69 14.73 15.31
C SER A 78 4.02 14.42 16.00
N ARG A 79 4.04 14.22 17.31
CA ARG A 79 5.24 13.86 18.09
C ARG A 79 5.64 12.39 17.96
N GLU A 80 4.73 11.54 17.49
CA GLU A 80 4.98 10.10 17.31
C GLU A 80 5.74 9.81 16.01
N TYR A 81 5.80 10.79 15.08
CA TYR A 81 6.43 10.62 13.78
C TYR A 81 7.71 11.44 13.67
N THR A 82 8.77 10.81 13.16
CA THR A 82 10.04 11.49 12.83
C THR A 82 9.90 12.31 11.54
N LEU A 83 9.01 11.88 10.64
CA LEU A 83 8.68 12.58 9.41
C LEU A 83 7.19 12.47 9.12
N SER A 84 6.57 13.58 8.71
CA SER A 84 5.23 13.60 8.15
C SER A 84 5.25 14.49 6.91
N ALA A 85 4.89 13.92 5.77
CA ALA A 85 4.87 14.62 4.49
C ALA A 85 3.62 14.24 3.70
N ARG A 86 3.13 15.15 2.88
CA ARG A 86 1.89 15.00 2.14
C ARG A 86 2.02 15.47 0.71
N ASN A 87 1.38 14.76 -0.18
CA ASN A 87 1.14 15.20 -1.56
C ASN A 87 -0.27 14.79 -2.02
N PHE A 88 -0.51 14.81 -3.33
CA PHE A 88 -1.79 14.41 -3.93
C PHE A 88 -2.22 12.98 -3.54
N TYR A 89 -1.26 12.06 -3.40
CA TYR A 89 -1.53 10.64 -3.09
C TYR A 89 -1.81 10.38 -1.60
N GLY A 90 -1.70 11.38 -0.73
CA GLY A 90 -2.01 11.26 0.69
C GLY A 90 -0.88 11.66 1.61
N VAL A 91 -1.00 11.27 2.87
CA VAL A 91 -0.03 11.54 3.94
C VAL A 91 0.83 10.32 4.18
N LEU A 92 2.14 10.48 4.03
CA LEU A 92 3.15 9.50 4.40
C LEU A 92 3.81 9.92 5.71
N ARG A 93 4.04 8.96 6.58
CA ARG A 93 4.65 9.17 7.88
C ARG A 93 5.76 8.15 8.12
N VAL A 94 6.83 8.58 8.76
CA VAL A 94 7.89 7.69 9.26
C VAL A 94 7.88 7.75 10.77
N ARG A 95 7.93 6.59 11.41
CA ARG A 95 7.97 6.46 12.85
C ARG A 95 9.10 5.51 13.24
N ASP A 96 9.84 5.89 14.29
CA ASP A 96 10.82 5.03 14.93
C ASP A 96 10.22 4.47 16.21
N ASP A 97 10.03 3.15 16.23
CA ASP A 97 9.54 2.43 17.39
C ASP A 97 10.73 1.99 18.25
N ALA A 98 10.70 2.34 19.52
CA ALA A 98 11.70 1.88 20.48
C ALA A 98 11.64 0.35 20.67
N PRO A 99 12.74 -0.30 21.09
CA PRO A 99 12.73 -1.73 21.32
C PRO A 99 11.72 -2.10 22.42
N GLY A 100 10.86 -3.07 22.11
CA GLY A 100 9.91 -3.67 23.04
C GLY A 100 10.47 -4.92 23.71
N LYS A 101 9.65 -5.61 24.51
CA LYS A 101 10.04 -6.85 25.19
C LYS A 101 10.41 -7.98 24.20
N HIS A 102 9.76 -8.00 23.04
CA HIS A 102 9.92 -9.05 22.00
C HIS A 102 10.17 -8.47 20.61
N SER A 103 10.41 -7.16 20.49
CA SER A 103 10.65 -6.49 19.22
C SER A 103 11.87 -5.56 19.31
N PRO A 104 12.78 -5.56 18.32
CA PRO A 104 13.87 -4.59 18.25
C PRO A 104 13.36 -3.19 17.94
N ALA A 105 14.26 -2.22 18.06
CA ALA A 105 14.01 -0.90 17.51
C ALA A 105 13.81 -1.01 15.98
N GLN A 106 12.80 -0.31 15.46
CA GLN A 106 12.44 -0.39 14.06
C GLN A 106 11.93 0.95 13.53
N ARG A 107 12.16 1.20 12.24
CA ARG A 107 11.60 2.31 11.49
C ARG A 107 10.50 1.81 10.58
N VAL A 108 9.36 2.49 10.59
CA VAL A 108 8.15 2.06 9.88
C VAL A 108 7.70 3.16 8.93
N LEU A 109 7.42 2.81 7.67
CA LEU A 109 6.72 3.68 6.72
C LEU A 109 5.22 3.42 6.83
N ILE A 110 4.45 4.48 7.07
CA ILE A 110 3.00 4.42 7.24
C ILE A 110 2.33 5.32 6.20
N HIS A 111 1.36 4.77 5.47
CA HIS A 111 0.46 5.49 4.59
C HIS A 111 -0.99 5.31 5.05
N GLY A 112 -1.63 6.38 5.49
CA GLY A 112 -2.90 6.27 6.21
C GLY A 112 -2.74 5.51 7.54
N THR A 113 -3.29 4.31 7.61
CA THR A 113 -3.18 3.40 8.77
C THR A 113 -2.35 2.15 8.47
N ILE A 114 -1.84 2.01 7.25
CA ILE A 114 -1.19 0.79 6.77
C ILE A 114 0.33 0.94 6.82
N ASN A 115 0.99 -0.13 7.24
CA ASN A 115 2.43 -0.27 7.20
C ASN A 115 2.88 -0.66 5.77
N HIS A 116 3.72 0.17 5.17
CA HIS A 116 4.30 -0.02 3.83
C HIS A 116 5.78 -0.44 3.86
N GLY A 117 6.22 -0.96 4.97
CA GLY A 117 7.55 -1.53 5.16
C GLY A 117 8.19 -1.09 6.45
N THR A 118 8.97 -1.99 7.03
CA THR A 118 9.64 -1.84 8.31
C THR A 118 11.13 -2.13 8.13
N GLN A 119 11.99 -1.33 8.72
CA GLN A 119 13.43 -1.56 8.78
C GLN A 119 13.88 -1.73 10.23
N LEU A 120 14.67 -2.75 10.51
CA LEU A 120 15.27 -2.95 11.83
C LEU A 120 16.38 -1.92 12.04
N LEU A 121 16.34 -1.18 13.14
CA LEU A 121 17.34 -0.17 13.51
C LEU A 121 18.52 -0.82 14.24
N ARG A 122 19.23 -1.71 13.51
CA ARG A 122 20.46 -2.38 13.97
C ARG A 122 21.43 -2.54 12.81
N PRO A 123 22.74 -2.78 13.06
CA PRO A 123 23.71 -3.04 12.00
C PRO A 123 23.22 -4.15 11.06
N GLY A 124 23.21 -3.89 9.75
CA GLY A 124 22.73 -4.83 8.74
C GLY A 124 21.20 -4.99 8.66
N GLY A 125 20.43 -4.24 9.43
CA GLY A 125 18.95 -4.29 9.37
C GLY A 125 18.36 -3.84 8.03
N ASP A 126 19.11 -3.09 7.25
CA ASP A 126 18.84 -2.68 5.88
C ASP A 126 18.99 -3.80 4.83
N ARG A 127 19.44 -4.98 5.24
CA ARG A 127 19.61 -6.18 4.40
C ARG A 127 18.69 -7.33 4.81
N ILE A 128 17.88 -7.12 5.82
CA ILE A 128 16.97 -8.14 6.35
C ILE A 128 15.59 -7.89 5.76
N PRO A 129 15.01 -8.86 5.04
CA PRO A 129 13.61 -8.76 4.66
C PRO A 129 12.76 -8.72 5.92
N THR A 130 11.72 -7.90 5.90
CA THR A 130 10.80 -7.69 7.02
C THR A 130 9.38 -7.63 6.51
N SER A 131 8.41 -7.41 7.39
CA SER A 131 7.00 -7.31 7.01
C SER A 131 6.55 -8.58 6.28
N TYR A 132 5.83 -8.45 5.19
CA TYR A 132 5.26 -9.54 4.38
C TYR A 132 6.22 -10.06 3.28
N PHE A 133 7.55 -9.85 3.45
CA PHE A 133 8.59 -10.34 2.53
C PHE A 133 9.48 -11.43 3.15
N GLY A 134 9.03 -12.03 4.25
CA GLY A 134 9.73 -13.09 4.95
C GLY A 134 10.06 -14.31 4.06
N SER A 135 10.83 -15.23 4.62
CA SER A 135 11.31 -16.42 3.92
C SER A 135 10.18 -17.33 3.42
N GLY A 136 9.01 -17.30 4.11
CA GLY A 136 7.80 -18.05 3.76
C GLY A 136 6.94 -17.38 2.69
N SER A 137 7.13 -16.07 2.45
CA SER A 137 6.29 -15.32 1.53
C SER A 137 6.38 -15.80 0.08
N GLY A 138 5.28 -15.62 -0.67
CA GLY A 138 5.23 -16.10 -2.05
C GLY A 138 6.30 -15.50 -2.95
N ILE A 139 6.56 -14.21 -2.84
CA ILE A 139 7.62 -13.54 -3.62
C ILE A 139 9.01 -14.09 -3.30
N ASN A 140 9.32 -14.32 -2.02
CA ASN A 140 10.63 -14.84 -1.60
C ASN A 140 10.83 -16.29 -2.09
N ARG A 141 9.80 -17.14 -1.95
CA ARG A 141 9.82 -18.52 -2.47
C ARG A 141 10.02 -18.54 -4.00
N ALA A 142 9.34 -17.63 -4.74
CA ALA A 142 9.47 -17.51 -6.19
C ALA A 142 10.88 -17.07 -6.61
N LEU A 143 11.43 -16.03 -5.98
CA LEU A 143 12.77 -15.55 -6.30
C LEU A 143 13.85 -16.58 -5.99
N ARG A 144 13.72 -17.36 -4.93
CA ARG A 144 14.63 -18.47 -4.64
C ARG A 144 14.59 -19.56 -5.71
N ALA A 145 13.38 -19.99 -6.12
CA ALA A 145 13.21 -21.01 -7.14
C ALA A 145 13.73 -20.57 -8.52
N LEU A 146 13.42 -19.34 -8.92
CA LEU A 146 13.90 -18.79 -10.19
C LEU A 146 15.41 -18.56 -10.17
N GLY A 147 15.93 -18.08 -9.05
CA GLY A 147 17.33 -17.70 -8.88
C GLY A 147 18.33 -18.83 -8.91
N GLU A 148 17.91 -20.09 -8.85
CA GLU A 148 18.79 -21.26 -9.07
C GLU A 148 19.32 -21.32 -10.51
N ARG A 149 18.63 -20.64 -11.45
CA ARG A 149 19.01 -20.62 -12.87
C ARG A 149 20.01 -19.52 -13.22
N GLY A 150 20.30 -18.60 -12.30
CA GLY A 150 21.24 -17.49 -12.50
C GLY A 150 20.69 -16.14 -12.06
N PRO A 151 21.28 -15.04 -12.53
CA PRO A 151 20.80 -13.71 -12.28
C PRO A 151 19.39 -13.46 -12.85
N LEU A 152 18.59 -12.68 -12.14
CA LEU A 152 17.19 -12.41 -12.46
C LEU A 152 16.95 -10.96 -12.89
N ARG A 153 15.97 -10.80 -13.76
CA ARG A 153 15.34 -9.51 -14.06
C ARG A 153 14.01 -9.43 -13.33
N ILE A 154 13.93 -8.55 -12.33
CA ILE A 154 12.82 -8.45 -11.40
C ILE A 154 12.12 -7.10 -11.60
N GLY A 155 10.83 -7.12 -11.87
CA GLY A 155 9.97 -5.92 -11.84
C GLY A 155 9.16 -5.88 -10.56
N VAL A 156 8.94 -4.68 -10.00
CA VAL A 156 8.11 -4.48 -8.81
C VAL A 156 7.20 -3.28 -9.05
N LEU A 157 5.89 -3.51 -9.06
CA LEU A 157 4.88 -2.47 -9.04
C LEU A 157 4.66 -2.05 -7.57
N GLY A 158 5.04 -0.81 -7.27
CA GLY A 158 5.11 -0.28 -5.90
C GLY A 158 6.52 -0.39 -5.30
N LEU A 159 6.93 0.62 -4.54
CA LEU A 159 8.23 0.67 -3.86
C LEU A 159 8.09 0.50 -2.34
N GLY A 160 7.08 1.15 -1.74
CA GLY A 160 6.96 1.21 -0.30
C GLY A 160 8.23 1.75 0.37
N ALA A 161 8.68 1.12 1.45
CA ALA A 161 9.96 1.43 2.08
C ALA A 161 11.18 0.88 1.31
N GLY A 162 10.95 0.07 0.27
CA GLY A 162 12.01 -0.58 -0.51
C GLY A 162 12.45 -1.94 0.02
N VAL A 163 11.67 -2.59 0.86
CA VAL A 163 12.02 -3.89 1.49
C VAL A 163 12.33 -4.96 0.44
N THR A 164 11.64 -4.98 -0.70
CA THR A 164 11.89 -5.92 -1.81
C THR A 164 13.33 -5.89 -2.33
N ALA A 165 14.05 -4.77 -2.13
CA ALA A 165 15.47 -4.66 -2.49
C ALA A 165 16.37 -5.65 -1.72
N THR A 166 15.93 -6.11 -0.54
CA THR A 166 16.67 -7.13 0.25
C THR A 166 16.62 -8.52 -0.36
N LEU A 167 15.68 -8.77 -1.27
CA LEU A 167 15.49 -10.06 -1.92
C LEU A 167 16.36 -10.22 -3.17
N ALA A 168 16.86 -9.12 -3.73
CA ALA A 168 17.68 -9.11 -4.94
C ALA A 168 19.15 -9.37 -4.60
N ARG A 169 19.86 -10.08 -5.49
CA ARG A 169 21.26 -10.49 -5.33
C ARG A 169 22.17 -9.72 -6.28
N ALA A 170 23.47 -9.79 -6.02
CA ALA A 170 24.45 -9.29 -6.96
C ALA A 170 24.31 -9.99 -8.33
N GLY A 171 24.26 -9.20 -9.39
CA GLY A 171 24.01 -9.65 -10.76
C GLY A 171 22.54 -9.59 -11.20
N ASP A 172 21.58 -9.51 -10.27
CA ASP A 172 20.18 -9.25 -10.59
C ASP A 172 19.97 -7.82 -11.09
N THR A 173 18.90 -7.58 -11.83
CA THR A 173 18.37 -6.24 -12.12
C THR A 173 17.00 -6.07 -11.51
N LEU A 174 16.76 -4.91 -10.89
CA LEU A 174 15.55 -4.61 -10.14
C LEU A 174 14.90 -3.32 -10.68
N HIS A 175 13.74 -3.46 -11.30
CA HIS A 175 12.98 -2.36 -11.90
C HIS A 175 11.77 -2.04 -11.03
N TYR A 176 11.75 -0.84 -10.45
CA TYR A 176 10.62 -0.34 -9.69
C TYR A 176 9.74 0.58 -10.52
N TYR A 177 8.43 0.41 -10.37
CA TYR A 177 7.40 1.27 -10.94
C TYR A 177 6.60 1.88 -9.78
N GLU A 178 6.83 3.16 -9.50
CA GLU A 178 6.23 3.84 -8.34
C GLU A 178 5.49 5.11 -8.80
N ILE A 179 4.22 5.23 -8.42
CA ILE A 179 3.39 6.36 -8.82
C ILE A 179 3.65 7.61 -7.97
N ASN A 180 4.07 7.43 -6.73
CA ASN A 180 4.19 8.50 -5.75
C ASN A 180 5.66 8.95 -5.58
N PRO A 181 6.06 10.13 -6.12
CA PRO A 181 7.43 10.61 -5.97
C PRO A 181 7.84 10.83 -4.51
N LEU A 182 6.88 11.03 -3.61
CA LEU A 182 7.17 11.19 -2.18
C LEU A 182 7.56 9.86 -1.54
N VAL A 183 6.96 8.74 -1.96
CA VAL A 183 7.40 7.39 -1.54
C VAL A 183 8.84 7.17 -1.92
N VAL A 184 9.21 7.51 -3.16
CA VAL A 184 10.60 7.39 -3.64
C VAL A 184 11.56 8.20 -2.79
N ALA A 185 11.24 9.48 -2.55
CA ALA A 185 12.09 10.36 -1.74
C ALA A 185 12.29 9.79 -0.34
N ILE A 186 11.22 9.35 0.32
CA ILE A 186 11.27 8.77 1.68
C ILE A 186 12.03 7.44 1.69
N ALA A 187 11.77 6.54 0.75
CA ALA A 187 12.47 5.25 0.66
C ALA A 187 13.98 5.42 0.53
N GLN A 188 14.44 6.44 -0.21
CA GLN A 188 15.85 6.70 -0.45
C GLN A 188 16.53 7.50 0.68
N SER A 189 15.78 8.38 1.40
CA SER A 189 16.37 9.22 2.47
C SER A 189 16.25 8.60 3.85
N GLU A 190 15.14 7.92 4.14
CA GLU A 190 14.84 7.44 5.49
C GLU A 190 15.17 5.96 5.70
N PHE A 191 15.26 5.17 4.62
CA PHE A 191 15.50 3.72 4.68
C PHE A 191 16.81 3.35 3.99
N GLY A 192 17.48 2.31 4.52
CA GLY A 192 18.75 1.83 3.98
C GLY A 192 18.63 0.84 2.83
N PHE A 193 17.47 0.23 2.61
CA PHE A 193 17.26 -0.88 1.67
C PHE A 193 17.73 -0.56 0.25
N TRP A 194 17.37 0.63 -0.25
CA TRP A 194 17.79 1.06 -1.58
C TRP A 194 19.32 1.08 -1.73
N ASN A 195 20.02 1.66 -0.75
CA ASN A 195 21.48 1.81 -0.80
C ASN A 195 22.22 0.51 -0.52
N ALA A 196 21.66 -0.37 0.32
CA ALA A 196 22.25 -1.67 0.67
C ALA A 196 22.05 -2.74 -0.40
N CYS A 197 21.13 -2.54 -1.34
CA CYS A 197 20.81 -3.50 -2.40
C CYS A 197 22.01 -3.67 -3.36
N PRO A 198 22.51 -4.91 -3.57
CA PRO A 198 23.65 -5.18 -4.44
C PRO A 198 23.28 -5.27 -5.94
N ALA A 199 21.98 -5.34 -6.28
CA ALA A 199 21.50 -5.42 -7.65
C ALA A 199 21.56 -4.07 -8.38
N GLU A 200 21.61 -4.09 -9.72
CA GLU A 200 21.35 -2.90 -10.53
C GLU A 200 19.89 -2.49 -10.36
N LYS A 201 19.65 -1.22 -10.02
CA LYS A 201 18.29 -0.69 -9.79
C LYS A 201 17.92 0.36 -10.82
N ARG A 202 16.66 0.27 -11.30
CA ARG A 202 16.04 1.29 -12.14
C ARG A 202 14.69 1.67 -11.53
N LEU A 203 14.37 2.95 -11.59
CA LEU A 203 13.12 3.49 -11.09
C LEU A 203 12.37 4.19 -12.21
N PHE A 204 11.13 3.82 -12.40
CA PHE A 204 10.20 4.42 -13.34
C PHE A 204 9.08 5.09 -12.54
N LEU A 205 9.03 6.42 -12.61
CA LEU A 205 8.01 7.20 -11.90
C LEU A 205 6.74 7.25 -12.73
N GLY A 206 5.62 6.79 -12.19
CA GLY A 206 4.31 6.79 -12.82
C GLY A 206 3.45 5.59 -12.42
N ASP A 207 2.22 5.55 -12.96
CA ASP A 207 1.36 4.39 -12.84
C ASP A 207 2.02 3.16 -13.48
N GLY A 208 2.19 2.09 -12.70
CA GLY A 208 2.97 0.94 -13.13
C GLY A 208 2.43 0.25 -14.38
N ARG A 209 1.10 0.14 -14.53
CA ARG A 209 0.48 -0.43 -15.74
C ARG A 209 0.70 0.49 -16.94
N LEU A 210 0.45 1.78 -16.82
CA LEU A 210 0.62 2.73 -17.92
C LEU A 210 2.08 2.85 -18.34
N VAL A 211 3.01 2.83 -17.41
CA VAL A 211 4.45 2.81 -17.71
C VAL A 211 4.80 1.56 -18.50
N LEU A 212 4.40 0.38 -18.05
CA LEU A 212 4.63 -0.88 -18.77
C LEU A 212 3.94 -0.87 -20.15
N GLU A 213 2.74 -0.31 -20.30
CA GLU A 213 2.07 -0.20 -21.60
C GLU A 213 2.87 0.62 -22.60
N SER A 214 3.59 1.63 -22.15
CA SER A 214 4.39 2.54 -23.00
C SER A 214 5.79 2.03 -23.31
N MET A 215 6.28 1.01 -22.59
CA MET A 215 7.66 0.50 -22.71
C MET A 215 7.75 -0.70 -23.67
N PRO A 216 8.95 -0.95 -24.26
CA PRO A 216 9.25 -2.23 -24.90
C PRO A 216 9.21 -3.37 -23.89
N ALA A 217 9.13 -4.61 -24.37
CA ALA A 217 9.15 -5.80 -23.50
C ALA A 217 10.42 -5.85 -22.64
N GLU A 218 10.24 -5.97 -21.33
CA GLU A 218 11.31 -5.93 -20.34
C GLU A 218 11.95 -7.32 -20.10
N HIS A 219 11.32 -8.39 -20.56
CA HIS A 219 11.80 -9.77 -20.40
C HIS A 219 12.09 -10.12 -18.93
N LEU A 220 11.12 -9.85 -18.05
CA LEU A 220 11.22 -10.09 -16.63
C LEU A 220 11.08 -11.57 -16.29
N ASP A 221 11.88 -12.06 -15.36
CA ASP A 221 11.74 -13.39 -14.78
C ASP A 221 10.66 -13.41 -13.70
N LEU A 222 10.50 -12.28 -13.00
CA LEU A 222 9.42 -12.07 -12.04
C LEU A 222 8.91 -10.64 -12.13
N LEU A 223 7.60 -10.48 -12.16
CA LEU A 223 6.92 -9.20 -11.93
C LEU A 223 6.12 -9.31 -10.63
N ALA A 224 6.49 -8.54 -9.63
CA ALA A 224 5.74 -8.46 -8.37
C ALA A 224 4.74 -7.32 -8.43
N MET A 225 3.50 -7.58 -8.03
CA MET A 225 2.47 -6.58 -7.82
C MET A 225 2.27 -6.38 -6.31
N ASP A 226 2.79 -5.28 -5.80
CA ASP A 226 2.70 -4.86 -4.40
C ASP A 226 2.30 -3.36 -4.32
N ALA A 227 1.38 -2.96 -5.20
CA ALA A 227 0.91 -1.59 -5.33
C ALA A 227 -0.41 -1.41 -4.60
N PHE A 228 -0.34 -1.06 -3.32
CA PHE A 228 -1.51 -0.76 -2.51
C PHE A 228 -1.62 0.75 -2.27
N SER A 229 -2.84 1.28 -2.32
CA SER A 229 -3.18 2.62 -1.83
C SER A 229 -4.03 2.47 -0.57
N SER A 230 -3.41 2.57 0.61
CA SER A 230 -4.03 2.13 1.86
C SER A 230 -4.40 0.63 1.76
N ASP A 231 -5.60 0.19 2.17
CA ASP A 231 -6.07 -1.20 2.03
C ASP A 231 -6.67 -1.54 0.65
N ALA A 232 -6.63 -0.61 -0.31
CA ALA A 232 -7.26 -0.80 -1.61
C ALA A 232 -6.25 -1.15 -2.70
N VAL A 233 -6.49 -2.25 -3.40
CA VAL A 233 -5.78 -2.57 -4.64
C VAL A 233 -6.42 -1.77 -5.78
N PRO A 234 -5.65 -1.02 -6.57
CA PRO A 234 -6.21 -0.33 -7.72
C PRO A 234 -6.82 -1.34 -8.70
N VAL A 235 -8.14 -1.22 -8.97
CA VAL A 235 -8.90 -2.16 -9.82
C VAL A 235 -8.24 -2.36 -11.18
N HIS A 236 -7.74 -1.27 -11.80
CA HIS A 236 -7.12 -1.31 -13.11
C HIS A 236 -5.84 -2.15 -13.18
N LEU A 237 -5.15 -2.39 -12.06
CA LEU A 237 -4.01 -3.30 -11.99
C LEU A 237 -4.43 -4.78 -11.96
N LEU A 238 -5.66 -5.08 -11.52
CA LEU A 238 -6.21 -6.42 -11.46
C LEU A 238 -7.22 -6.73 -12.57
N ALA A 239 -7.56 -5.76 -13.41
CA ALA A 239 -8.42 -5.95 -14.57
C ALA A 239 -7.81 -6.93 -15.58
N ALA A 240 -8.62 -7.73 -16.25
CA ALA A 240 -8.18 -8.75 -17.20
C ALA A 240 -7.28 -8.18 -18.31
N GLU A 241 -7.51 -6.93 -18.70
CA GLU A 241 -6.71 -6.21 -19.69
C GLU A 241 -5.27 -5.99 -19.25
N ALA A 242 -5.05 -5.71 -17.96
CA ALA A 242 -3.71 -5.49 -17.41
C ALA A 242 -2.81 -6.72 -17.55
N TYR A 243 -3.37 -7.93 -17.45
CA TYR A 243 -2.60 -9.17 -17.58
C TYR A 243 -1.98 -9.34 -18.96
N ARG A 244 -2.59 -8.81 -20.03
CA ARG A 244 -1.98 -8.77 -21.36
C ARG A 244 -0.72 -7.92 -21.39
N THR A 245 -0.73 -6.79 -20.68
CA THR A 245 0.45 -5.94 -20.52
C THR A 245 1.54 -6.69 -19.74
N TYR A 246 1.21 -7.28 -18.60
CA TYR A 246 2.18 -8.03 -17.79
C TYR A 246 2.79 -9.20 -18.56
N LEU A 247 1.99 -9.94 -19.31
CA LEU A 247 2.45 -11.04 -20.18
C LEU A 247 3.49 -10.60 -21.20
N ARG A 248 3.31 -9.41 -21.80
CA ARG A 248 4.28 -8.87 -22.77
C ARG A 248 5.64 -8.62 -22.16
N HIS A 249 5.68 -8.31 -20.84
CA HIS A 249 6.90 -8.00 -20.12
C HIS A 249 7.53 -9.20 -19.43
N LEU A 250 6.81 -10.31 -19.28
CA LEU A 250 7.35 -11.54 -18.69
C LEU A 250 8.08 -12.38 -19.73
N ASN A 251 9.14 -13.06 -19.29
CA ASN A 251 9.72 -14.17 -20.02
C ASN A 251 8.69 -15.32 -20.14
N PRO A 252 8.85 -16.26 -21.12
CA PRO A 252 7.92 -17.39 -21.28
C PRO A 252 7.69 -18.21 -20.01
N ASN A 253 8.72 -18.33 -19.17
CA ASN A 253 8.66 -19.03 -17.87
C ASN A 253 8.63 -18.06 -16.70
N GLY A 254 8.33 -16.78 -16.94
CA GLY A 254 8.27 -15.75 -15.91
C GLY A 254 7.07 -15.92 -14.99
N VAL A 255 7.17 -15.33 -13.83
CA VAL A 255 6.15 -15.36 -12.77
C VAL A 255 5.57 -13.97 -12.55
N LEU A 256 4.26 -13.88 -12.50
CA LEU A 256 3.57 -12.73 -11.91
C LEU A 256 3.23 -13.09 -10.46
N ALA A 257 3.83 -12.37 -9.51
CA ALA A 257 3.61 -12.53 -8.08
C ALA A 257 2.71 -11.39 -7.59
N ILE A 258 1.53 -11.71 -7.10
CA ILE A 258 0.52 -10.73 -6.71
C ILE A 258 0.32 -10.82 -5.20
N ASN A 259 0.63 -9.74 -4.49
CA ASN A 259 0.26 -9.62 -3.08
C ASN A 259 -1.25 -9.38 -3.00
N ILE A 260 -1.96 -10.26 -2.31
CA ILE A 260 -3.41 -10.15 -2.08
C ILE A 260 -3.73 -10.05 -0.60
N THR A 261 -2.72 -9.80 0.24
CA THR A 261 -2.91 -9.61 1.68
C THR A 261 -3.90 -8.47 1.90
N ASN A 262 -5.09 -8.79 2.37
CA ASN A 262 -6.14 -7.81 2.62
C ASN A 262 -7.03 -8.28 3.77
N ARG A 263 -7.48 -7.33 4.59
CA ARG A 263 -8.28 -7.63 5.79
C ARG A 263 -9.77 -7.85 5.48
N TYR A 264 -10.25 -7.24 4.39
CA TYR A 264 -11.68 -7.12 4.11
C TYR A 264 -12.09 -7.74 2.79
N LEU A 265 -11.14 -7.98 1.88
CA LEU A 265 -11.40 -8.40 0.52
C LEU A 265 -10.70 -9.71 0.21
N ASP A 266 -11.43 -10.69 -0.33
CA ASP A 266 -10.87 -11.88 -0.96
C ASP A 266 -10.57 -11.59 -2.44
N LEU A 267 -9.32 -11.28 -2.75
CA LEU A 267 -8.88 -10.96 -4.12
C LEU A 267 -8.56 -12.21 -4.95
N ALA A 268 -8.52 -13.39 -4.35
CA ALA A 268 -8.18 -14.63 -5.07
C ALA A 268 -9.12 -14.94 -6.24
N PRO A 269 -10.45 -14.76 -6.16
CA PRO A 269 -11.35 -14.95 -7.29
C PRO A 269 -11.06 -14.02 -8.47
N VAL A 270 -10.67 -12.76 -8.19
CA VAL A 270 -10.35 -11.76 -9.23
C VAL A 270 -9.12 -12.20 -10.01
N VAL A 271 -8.05 -12.54 -9.29
CA VAL A 271 -6.80 -13.01 -9.89
C VAL A 271 -6.99 -14.33 -10.63
N ALA A 272 -7.75 -15.27 -10.05
CA ALA A 272 -8.00 -16.59 -10.66
C ALA A 272 -8.74 -16.48 -11.99
N ASP A 273 -9.74 -15.59 -12.09
CA ASP A 273 -10.50 -15.39 -13.32
C ASP A 273 -9.63 -14.74 -14.41
N ALA A 274 -8.92 -13.67 -14.07
CA ALA A 274 -8.03 -12.97 -14.99
C ALA A 274 -6.85 -13.88 -15.45
N ALA A 275 -6.28 -14.68 -14.55
CA ALA A 275 -5.24 -15.65 -14.86
C ALA A 275 -5.72 -16.70 -15.86
N ALA A 276 -6.89 -17.30 -15.61
CA ALA A 276 -7.47 -18.31 -16.50
C ALA A 276 -7.79 -17.74 -17.89
N ALA A 277 -8.33 -16.52 -17.96
CA ALA A 277 -8.63 -15.84 -19.22
C ALA A 277 -7.36 -15.57 -20.07
N ASN A 278 -6.18 -15.53 -19.45
CA ASN A 278 -4.89 -15.25 -20.10
C ASN A 278 -3.98 -16.47 -20.18
N GLY A 279 -4.46 -17.69 -19.85
CA GLY A 279 -3.73 -18.95 -19.99
C GLY A 279 -2.65 -19.16 -18.93
N PHE A 280 -2.78 -18.54 -17.74
CA PHE A 280 -1.94 -18.82 -16.59
C PHE A 280 -2.49 -19.97 -15.74
N SER A 281 -1.58 -20.72 -15.11
CA SER A 281 -1.85 -21.54 -13.94
C SER A 281 -1.25 -20.88 -12.70
N GLY A 282 -1.75 -21.21 -11.52
CA GLY A 282 -1.23 -20.56 -10.32
C GLY A 282 -1.45 -21.32 -9.03
N ILE A 283 -0.77 -20.82 -8.02
CA ILE A 283 -0.86 -21.24 -6.62
C ILE A 283 -1.08 -20.05 -5.72
N VAL A 284 -1.70 -20.29 -4.59
CA VAL A 284 -1.85 -19.34 -3.48
C VAL A 284 -0.87 -19.76 -2.39
N ILE A 285 -0.15 -18.82 -1.84
CA ILE A 285 0.79 -19.02 -0.74
C ILE A 285 0.33 -18.16 0.44
N ASP A 286 -0.10 -18.85 1.49
CA ASP A 286 -0.49 -18.25 2.77
C ASP A 286 0.67 -18.44 3.75
N ASP A 287 1.37 -17.34 4.03
CA ASP A 287 2.46 -17.30 5.00
C ASP A 287 1.92 -16.75 6.33
N ALA A 288 1.99 -17.58 7.38
CA ALA A 288 1.54 -17.18 8.71
C ALA A 288 2.41 -16.10 9.36
N GLY A 289 3.58 -15.82 8.76
CA GLY A 289 4.58 -14.94 9.35
C GLY A 289 5.32 -15.59 10.51
N GLU A 290 6.31 -14.91 11.02
CA GLU A 290 7.13 -15.35 12.18
C GLU A 290 7.47 -14.13 13.03
N ASP A 291 6.87 -14.00 14.20
CA ASP A 291 7.09 -12.87 15.11
C ASP A 291 8.56 -12.72 15.51
N GLU A 292 9.28 -13.82 15.73
CA GLU A 292 10.70 -13.82 16.10
C GLU A 292 11.59 -13.27 15.00
N ASN A 293 11.18 -13.38 13.74
CA ASN A 293 11.88 -12.92 12.54
C ASN A 293 11.30 -11.62 11.94
N TYR A 294 10.33 -11.00 12.63
CA TYR A 294 9.69 -9.74 12.20
C TYR A 294 8.94 -9.85 10.86
N TYR A 295 8.40 -11.03 10.57
CA TYR A 295 7.61 -11.30 9.39
C TYR A 295 6.12 -11.22 9.73
N SER A 296 5.43 -10.36 9.00
CA SER A 296 3.96 -10.28 9.08
C SER A 296 3.33 -11.37 8.22
N PRO A 297 2.15 -11.86 8.59
CA PRO A 297 1.38 -12.74 7.72
C PRO A 297 1.16 -12.12 6.34
N SER A 298 1.18 -12.97 5.30
CA SER A 298 0.94 -12.52 3.94
C SER A 298 0.31 -13.59 3.07
N THR A 299 -0.54 -13.17 2.14
CA THR A 299 -1.09 -14.04 1.10
C THR A 299 -0.64 -13.55 -0.27
N TRP A 300 0.05 -14.43 -0.99
CA TRP A 300 0.53 -14.16 -2.34
C TRP A 300 -0.06 -15.15 -3.34
N ILE A 301 -0.42 -14.66 -4.52
CA ILE A 301 -0.72 -15.52 -5.67
C ILE A 301 0.45 -15.46 -6.62
N LEU A 302 0.95 -16.64 -6.98
CA LEU A 302 1.95 -16.79 -8.03
C LEU A 302 1.28 -17.42 -9.25
N ILE A 303 1.38 -16.75 -10.40
CA ILE A 303 0.88 -17.30 -11.67
C ILE A 303 1.97 -17.31 -12.72
N SER A 304 1.94 -18.36 -13.56
CA SER A 304 2.89 -18.54 -14.66
C SER A 304 2.23 -19.34 -15.81
N ARG A 305 2.74 -19.18 -17.02
CA ARG A 305 2.42 -20.05 -18.16
C ARG A 305 3.21 -21.34 -18.16
N ALA A 306 4.21 -21.45 -17.30
CA ALA A 306 5.01 -22.66 -17.11
C ALA A 306 4.66 -23.36 -15.78
N PRO A 307 3.57 -24.16 -15.71
CA PRO A 307 3.09 -24.74 -14.45
C PRO A 307 4.09 -25.68 -13.79
N ALA A 308 5.02 -26.27 -14.55
CA ALA A 308 6.11 -27.11 -14.02
C ALA A 308 7.00 -26.36 -13.00
N LEU A 309 7.00 -25.02 -13.00
CA LEU A 309 7.69 -24.25 -11.98
C LEU A 309 7.14 -24.54 -10.58
N PHE A 310 5.82 -24.76 -10.46
CA PHE A 310 5.17 -25.00 -9.18
C PHE A 310 5.40 -26.41 -8.61
N GLU A 311 6.08 -27.29 -9.36
CA GLU A 311 6.57 -28.57 -8.88
C GLU A 311 7.90 -28.46 -8.11
N HIS A 312 8.51 -27.28 -8.11
CA HIS A 312 9.76 -27.01 -7.38
C HIS A 312 9.58 -27.17 -5.87
N ALA A 313 10.64 -27.63 -5.18
CA ALA A 313 10.63 -27.93 -3.74
C ALA A 313 10.16 -26.75 -2.87
N ASN A 314 10.43 -25.51 -3.28
CA ASN A 314 10.00 -24.31 -2.57
C ASN A 314 8.47 -24.13 -2.49
N PHE A 315 7.70 -24.89 -3.27
CA PHE A 315 6.24 -24.81 -3.33
C PHE A 315 5.55 -26.11 -2.85
N GLN A 316 6.30 -27.05 -2.26
CA GLN A 316 5.75 -28.35 -1.81
C GLN A 316 5.27 -28.33 -0.35
N ASP A 317 5.13 -27.16 0.24
CA ASP A 317 4.58 -26.99 1.60
C ASP A 317 3.04 -27.00 1.54
N HIS A 318 2.44 -28.17 1.79
CA HIS A 318 0.98 -28.36 1.69
C HIS A 318 0.17 -27.59 2.75
N PHE A 319 0.80 -27.05 3.77
CA PHE A 319 0.12 -26.22 4.78
C PHE A 319 0.02 -24.76 4.33
N ALA A 320 1.02 -24.26 3.62
CA ALA A 320 1.10 -22.88 3.17
C ALA A 320 0.71 -22.70 1.69
N VAL A 321 0.76 -23.77 0.87
CA VAL A 321 0.58 -23.69 -0.58
C VAL A 321 -0.67 -24.44 -1.01
N SER A 322 -1.53 -23.75 -1.74
CA SER A 322 -2.74 -24.33 -2.35
C SER A 322 -2.85 -23.96 -3.83
N LYS A 323 -3.61 -24.77 -4.59
CA LYS A 323 -3.84 -24.49 -6.01
C LYS A 323 -4.80 -23.29 -6.16
N LEU A 324 -4.48 -22.35 -7.01
CA LEU A 324 -5.37 -21.26 -7.38
C LEU A 324 -6.60 -21.82 -8.14
N GLN A 325 -7.79 -21.53 -7.65
CA GLN A 325 -9.04 -22.03 -8.20
C GLN A 325 -9.99 -20.90 -8.56
N ARG A 326 -10.69 -21.05 -9.69
CA ARG A 326 -11.75 -20.13 -10.07
C ARG A 326 -12.98 -20.34 -9.19
N LYS A 327 -13.63 -19.25 -8.79
CA LYS A 327 -14.91 -19.28 -8.08
C LYS A 327 -16.04 -19.42 -9.11
N PRO A 328 -16.86 -20.50 -9.06
CA PRO A 328 -17.99 -20.64 -9.96
C PRO A 328 -18.95 -19.45 -9.91
N GLY A 329 -19.38 -18.96 -11.08
CA GLY A 329 -20.30 -17.81 -11.17
C GLY A 329 -19.65 -16.44 -10.86
N PHE A 330 -18.37 -16.38 -10.57
CA PHE A 330 -17.66 -15.11 -10.41
C PHE A 330 -17.49 -14.43 -11.77
N ARG A 331 -17.87 -13.15 -11.85
CA ARG A 331 -17.62 -12.30 -13.00
C ARG A 331 -16.33 -11.52 -12.77
N GLY A 332 -15.30 -11.80 -13.55
CA GLY A 332 -14.00 -11.15 -13.48
C GLY A 332 -14.06 -9.63 -13.67
N TRP A 333 -13.03 -8.96 -13.22
CA TRP A 333 -12.88 -7.52 -13.36
C TRP A 333 -12.28 -7.18 -14.72
N THR A 334 -12.80 -6.09 -15.29
CA THR A 334 -12.31 -5.47 -16.53
C THR A 334 -12.11 -3.98 -16.29
N ASP A 335 -11.54 -3.26 -17.24
CA ASP A 335 -11.40 -1.80 -17.15
C ASP A 335 -12.77 -1.10 -17.02
N ASP A 336 -13.84 -1.73 -17.54
CA ASP A 336 -15.20 -1.19 -17.52
C ASP A 336 -16.09 -1.77 -16.40
N TYR A 337 -15.61 -2.79 -15.69
CA TYR A 337 -16.43 -3.48 -14.69
C TYR A 337 -15.62 -3.99 -13.49
N SER A 338 -16.07 -3.62 -12.31
CA SER A 338 -15.64 -4.22 -11.04
C SER A 338 -16.79 -4.32 -10.06
N ASN A 339 -16.78 -5.35 -9.20
CA ASN A 339 -17.77 -5.51 -8.16
C ASN A 339 -17.09 -5.98 -6.85
N ILE A 340 -16.91 -5.03 -5.94
CA ILE A 340 -16.27 -5.27 -4.65
C ILE A 340 -17.15 -6.14 -3.74
N VAL A 341 -18.48 -6.06 -3.87
CA VAL A 341 -19.42 -6.82 -3.01
C VAL A 341 -19.24 -8.34 -3.17
N GLN A 342 -18.82 -8.82 -4.35
CA GLN A 342 -18.59 -10.25 -4.59
C GLN A 342 -17.36 -10.83 -3.88
N ILE A 343 -16.48 -9.97 -3.40
CA ILE A 343 -15.19 -10.33 -2.77
C ILE A 343 -15.06 -9.83 -1.32
N LEU A 344 -16.14 -9.34 -0.71
CA LEU A 344 -16.16 -9.06 0.74
C LEU A 344 -16.01 -10.37 1.51
N GLN A 345 -15.16 -10.35 2.55
CA GLN A 345 -14.94 -11.44 3.51
C GLN A 345 -15.93 -11.35 4.66
#